data_477cfcb8588751809d0adffba3bcda5c
#
_entry.id   477cfcb8588751809d0adffba3bcda5c
#
_cell.length_a   1.000
_cell.length_b   1.000
_cell.length_c   1.000
_cell.angle_alpha   90.00
_cell.angle_beta   90.00
_cell.angle_gamma   90.00
#
_symmetry.space_group_name_H-M   'P 1'
#
loop_
_entity.id
_entity.type
_entity.pdbx_description
1 polymer ?
#
loop_
_entity_poly.entity_id
_entity_poly.type
_entity_poly.pdbx_seq_one_letter_code
_entity_poly.pdbx_strand_id
1 'polypeptide(L)'
;MLFRSVKVAVRYNPNPARITEPLYKVEELEKSPLYTVLCGGKELTVYHTDSFDYVIPVVDDDSPLSFQVKVSKDFQKAVFRPAKTNVQAQISGRELSFQLEKPSKVTLELDGNLKTPLFILCTKRVPKPEKVDHLFESGKVYNVGTLEVKAEETVFLEEGSVVCGCVNAFFAHGMRILGNGILNGCVWHPKEENGGGRPMIRMVFCDDVKIQGITMVDGGSWHLVPGACWNVEIEDVNIMSRVCTGDGIDIVGCEDVTMRNSFIRASDDCVCIKAASYPDPAANRRSEERRVGKECRSRWS
;
A
#
# COMPACT_ATOMS: atom_id res chain seq x y z
N MET A 1 17.64 -13.39 -21.56
CA MET A 1 16.53 -13.19 -20.61
C MET A 1 15.23 -13.23 -21.37
N LEU A 2 14.49 -14.32 -21.26
CA LEU A 2 13.25 -14.51 -22.01
C LEU A 2 12.11 -13.87 -21.22
N PHE A 3 11.65 -12.73 -21.68
CA PHE A 3 10.37 -12.19 -21.23
C PHE A 3 9.26 -13.13 -21.68
N ARG A 4 8.59 -13.81 -20.72
CA ARG A 4 7.34 -14.47 -21.02
C ARG A 4 6.31 -13.40 -21.33
N SER A 5 6.03 -13.20 -22.61
CA SER A 5 4.95 -12.32 -23.05
C SER A 5 3.62 -12.95 -22.72
N VAL A 6 2.95 -12.48 -21.69
CA VAL A 6 1.53 -12.72 -21.52
C VAL A 6 0.81 -11.89 -22.58
N LYS A 7 0.18 -12.55 -23.57
CA LYS A 7 -0.66 -11.87 -24.56
C LYS A 7 -1.93 -11.40 -23.84
N VAL A 8 -1.94 -10.13 -23.41
CA VAL A 8 -3.15 -9.47 -22.94
C VAL A 8 -3.86 -8.91 -24.17
N ALA A 9 -5.04 -9.42 -24.47
CA ALA A 9 -5.92 -8.81 -25.46
C ALA A 9 -6.53 -7.55 -24.86
N VAL A 10 -5.89 -6.40 -25.09
CA VAL A 10 -6.41 -5.10 -24.65
C VAL A 10 -7.60 -4.75 -25.52
N ARG A 11 -8.81 -4.83 -24.97
CA ARG A 11 -9.98 -4.18 -25.54
C ARG A 11 -10.00 -2.74 -25.05
N TYR A 12 -9.65 -1.80 -25.93
CA TYR A 12 -9.83 -0.38 -25.65
C TYR A 12 -11.31 -0.07 -25.39
N ASN A 13 -11.63 0.35 -24.18
CA ASN A 13 -12.94 0.88 -23.84
C ASN A 13 -12.80 2.39 -23.58
N PRO A 14 -13.38 3.26 -24.42
CA PRO A 14 -13.26 4.71 -24.30
C PRO A 14 -13.98 5.28 -23.06
N ASN A 15 -14.70 4.44 -22.30
CA ASN A 15 -15.36 4.88 -21.07
C ASN A 15 -14.82 4.09 -19.85
N PRO A 16 -13.77 4.62 -19.18
CA PRO A 16 -13.13 3.95 -18.03
C PRO A 16 -14.07 3.71 -16.85
N ALA A 17 -15.23 4.40 -16.80
CA ALA A 17 -16.21 4.23 -15.72
C ALA A 17 -17.02 2.91 -15.81
N ARG A 18 -16.88 2.12 -16.88
CA ARG A 18 -17.68 0.91 -17.10
C ARG A 18 -16.93 -0.42 -17.05
N ILE A 19 -15.61 -0.42 -16.82
CA ILE A 19 -14.88 -1.68 -16.65
C ILE A 19 -14.99 -2.07 -15.18
N THR A 20 -15.90 -2.96 -14.86
CA THR A 20 -16.07 -3.50 -13.50
C THR A 20 -15.32 -4.82 -13.32
N GLU A 21 -14.93 -5.47 -14.39
CA GLU A 21 -14.21 -6.75 -14.35
C GLU A 21 -12.71 -6.56 -14.53
N PRO A 22 -11.88 -7.28 -13.76
CA PRO A 22 -10.43 -7.21 -13.87
C PRO A 22 -9.96 -7.74 -15.23
N LEU A 23 -8.83 -7.21 -15.70
CA LEU A 23 -8.22 -7.63 -16.97
C LEU A 23 -7.77 -9.08 -16.95
N TYR A 24 -7.41 -9.60 -15.79
CA TYR A 24 -7.05 -11.00 -15.54
C TYR A 24 -7.32 -11.34 -14.07
N LYS A 25 -7.30 -12.62 -13.76
CA LYS A 25 -7.46 -13.10 -12.39
C LYS A 25 -6.10 -13.45 -11.78
N VAL A 26 -5.95 -13.15 -10.51
CA VAL A 26 -4.81 -13.55 -9.69
C VAL A 26 -5.27 -14.70 -8.80
N GLU A 27 -4.54 -15.80 -8.80
CA GLU A 27 -4.82 -16.95 -7.94
C GLU A 27 -4.01 -16.87 -6.64
N GLU A 28 -2.77 -16.44 -6.74
CA GLU A 28 -1.83 -16.29 -5.62
C GLU A 28 -0.85 -15.15 -5.92
N LEU A 29 -0.39 -14.43 -4.90
CA LEU A 29 0.74 -13.51 -5.03
C LEU A 29 2.06 -14.29 -5.02
N GLU A 30 3.02 -13.83 -5.82
CA GLU A 30 4.35 -14.43 -5.86
C GLU A 30 5.05 -14.29 -4.50
N LYS A 31 5.74 -15.36 -4.09
CA LYS A 31 6.57 -15.38 -2.88
C LYS A 31 8.01 -15.07 -3.23
N SER A 32 8.72 -14.44 -2.30
CA SER A 32 10.13 -14.09 -2.49
C SER A 32 11.00 -15.31 -2.78
N PRO A 33 11.72 -15.33 -3.89
CA PRO A 33 12.76 -16.34 -4.14
C PRO A 33 14.05 -16.03 -3.39
N LEU A 34 14.15 -14.83 -2.80
CA LEU A 34 15.39 -14.32 -2.21
C LEU A 34 15.40 -14.39 -0.70
N TYR A 35 14.26 -14.11 -0.05
CA TYR A 35 14.21 -13.97 1.40
C TYR A 35 13.26 -14.97 2.07
N THR A 36 13.71 -15.52 3.20
CA THR A 36 12.86 -16.16 4.21
C THR A 36 12.98 -15.35 5.49
N VAL A 37 11.85 -14.98 6.08
CA VAL A 37 11.80 -14.12 7.28
C VAL A 37 11.07 -14.84 8.41
N LEU A 38 11.72 -14.92 9.57
CA LEU A 38 11.11 -15.38 10.81
C LEU A 38 10.99 -14.20 11.77
N CYS A 39 9.85 -14.07 12.43
CA CYS A 39 9.62 -13.12 13.52
C CYS A 39 9.20 -13.91 14.78
N GLY A 40 9.94 -13.77 15.89
CA GLY A 40 9.67 -14.54 17.09
C GLY A 40 9.73 -16.06 16.86
N GLY A 41 10.51 -16.55 15.91
CA GLY A 41 10.61 -17.96 15.52
C GLY A 41 9.50 -18.46 14.58
N LYS A 42 8.48 -17.65 14.27
CA LYS A 42 7.44 -17.99 13.30
C LYS A 42 7.82 -17.47 11.91
N GLU A 43 7.76 -18.34 10.91
CA GLU A 43 7.98 -17.95 9.52
C GLU A 43 6.81 -17.11 9.01
N LEU A 44 7.14 -16.00 8.32
CA LEU A 44 6.19 -15.10 7.71
C LEU A 44 6.24 -15.20 6.18
N THR A 45 5.11 -15.03 5.52
CA THR A 45 5.08 -14.96 4.06
C THR A 45 5.75 -13.69 3.58
N VAL A 46 6.83 -13.84 2.80
CA VAL A 46 7.49 -12.75 2.09
C VAL A 46 6.97 -12.72 0.67
N TYR A 47 6.31 -11.65 0.30
CA TYR A 47 5.78 -11.45 -1.05
C TYR A 47 6.82 -10.83 -1.97
N HIS A 48 6.71 -11.13 -3.25
CA HIS A 48 7.61 -10.68 -4.31
C HIS A 48 6.92 -9.76 -5.30
N THR A 49 7.64 -8.74 -5.75
CA THR A 49 7.30 -7.94 -6.92
C THR A 49 8.53 -7.78 -7.82
N ASP A 50 8.37 -7.28 -9.02
CA ASP A 50 9.51 -7.02 -9.92
C ASP A 50 10.53 -5.99 -9.36
N SER A 51 10.19 -5.28 -8.29
CA SER A 51 10.99 -4.15 -7.79
C SER A 51 11.37 -4.26 -6.32
N PHE A 52 10.69 -5.08 -5.53
CA PHE A 52 10.97 -5.24 -4.10
C PHE A 52 10.30 -6.49 -3.55
N ASP A 53 10.81 -6.95 -2.42
CA ASP A 53 10.15 -7.95 -1.58
C ASP A 53 9.56 -7.27 -0.34
N TYR A 54 8.49 -7.83 0.22
CA TYR A 54 7.89 -7.25 1.42
C TYR A 54 7.25 -8.31 2.32
N VAL A 55 7.27 -8.02 3.62
CA VAL A 55 6.62 -8.83 4.66
C VAL A 55 5.89 -7.89 5.62
N ILE A 56 4.73 -8.33 6.11
CA ILE A 56 3.84 -7.52 6.95
C ILE A 56 3.64 -8.26 8.27
N PRO A 57 4.55 -8.10 9.26
CA PRO A 57 4.31 -8.62 10.60
C PRO A 57 3.16 -7.84 11.26
N VAL A 58 2.07 -8.52 11.60
CA VAL A 58 0.96 -7.92 12.33
C VAL A 58 1.18 -8.16 13.83
N VAL A 59 1.11 -7.09 14.61
CA VAL A 59 1.47 -7.08 16.03
C VAL A 59 0.34 -6.52 16.89
N ASP A 60 0.23 -7.05 18.11
CA ASP A 60 -0.83 -6.64 19.02
C ASP A 60 -0.41 -5.49 19.95
N ASP A 61 0.88 -5.38 20.26
CA ASP A 61 1.43 -4.38 21.17
C ASP A 61 2.77 -3.79 20.69
N ASP A 62 3.41 -2.99 21.52
CA ASP A 62 4.70 -2.36 21.23
C ASP A 62 5.91 -3.15 21.78
N SER A 63 5.75 -4.44 22.04
CA SER A 63 6.85 -5.29 22.51
C SER A 63 7.99 -5.41 21.48
N PRO A 64 9.24 -5.62 21.93
CA PRO A 64 10.36 -5.86 21.04
C PRO A 64 10.15 -7.08 20.15
N LEU A 65 10.61 -6.99 18.90
CA LEU A 65 10.47 -8.05 17.91
C LEU A 65 11.84 -8.57 17.48
N SER A 66 12.04 -9.87 17.55
CA SER A 66 13.26 -10.54 17.08
C SER A 66 13.05 -11.10 15.68
N PHE A 67 13.94 -10.78 14.77
CA PHE A 67 13.90 -11.22 13.38
C PHE A 67 15.11 -12.10 13.03
N GLN A 68 14.85 -13.10 12.20
CA GLN A 68 15.86 -13.84 11.46
C GLN A 68 15.52 -13.77 9.98
N VAL A 69 16.49 -13.36 9.16
CA VAL A 69 16.32 -13.25 7.71
C VAL A 69 17.38 -14.12 7.04
N LYS A 70 16.92 -15.11 6.25
CA LYS A 70 17.78 -15.91 5.38
C LYS A 70 17.71 -15.36 3.97
N VAL A 71 18.89 -15.27 3.35
CA VAL A 71 19.04 -14.75 1.97
C VAL A 71 19.54 -15.88 1.07
N SER A 72 18.91 -16.10 -0.08
CA SER A 72 19.28 -17.21 -0.97
C SER A 72 20.60 -17.00 -1.74
N LYS A 73 21.16 -15.79 -1.68
CA LYS A 73 22.45 -15.44 -2.31
C LYS A 73 23.44 -14.88 -1.28
N ASP A 74 24.71 -14.87 -1.63
CA ASP A 74 25.74 -14.23 -0.82
C ASP A 74 25.58 -12.71 -0.84
N PHE A 75 25.89 -12.06 0.27
CA PHE A 75 25.95 -10.61 0.41
C PHE A 75 27.05 -10.24 1.41
N GLN A 76 27.56 -9.02 1.34
CA GLN A 76 28.63 -8.55 2.23
C GLN A 76 28.17 -7.48 3.20
N LYS A 77 27.16 -6.70 2.83
CA LYS A 77 26.69 -5.57 3.62
C LYS A 77 25.17 -5.54 3.69
N ALA A 78 24.66 -5.30 4.88
CA ALA A 78 23.24 -5.04 5.14
C ALA A 78 23.06 -3.65 5.74
N VAL A 79 22.12 -2.88 5.21
CA VAL A 79 21.79 -1.54 5.70
C VAL A 79 20.28 -1.46 5.96
N PHE A 80 19.92 -0.96 7.14
CA PHE A 80 18.53 -0.72 7.51
C PHE A 80 18.16 0.76 7.34
N ARG A 81 16.96 1.01 6.84
CA ARG A 81 16.37 2.34 6.73
C ARG A 81 15.02 2.41 7.44
N PRO A 82 14.64 3.57 8.00
CA PRO A 82 15.41 4.79 8.13
C PRO A 82 16.54 4.64 9.15
N ALA A 83 17.66 5.36 8.96
CA ALA A 83 18.84 5.27 9.83
C ALA A 83 18.53 5.56 11.31
N LYS A 84 17.50 6.34 11.59
CA LYS A 84 17.05 6.66 12.97
C LYS A 84 16.59 5.43 13.77
N THR A 85 16.26 4.32 13.12
CA THR A 85 15.89 3.08 13.82
C THR A 85 17.08 2.39 14.47
N ASN A 86 18.30 2.75 14.06
CA ASN A 86 19.58 2.24 14.59
C ASN A 86 19.63 0.70 14.72
N VAL A 87 19.04 -0.01 13.77
CA VAL A 87 19.00 -1.48 13.78
C VAL A 87 20.42 -2.01 13.59
N GLN A 88 20.86 -2.85 14.53
CA GLN A 88 22.13 -3.56 14.47
C GLN A 88 21.84 -5.03 14.14
N ALA A 89 22.35 -5.50 13.02
CA ALA A 89 22.22 -6.91 12.65
C ALA A 89 23.52 -7.69 12.91
N GLN A 90 23.37 -8.89 13.43
CA GLN A 90 24.41 -9.90 13.42
C GLN A 90 24.30 -10.67 12.11
N ILE A 91 25.42 -10.78 11.38
CA ILE A 91 25.50 -11.46 10.10
C ILE A 91 26.33 -12.72 10.25
N SER A 92 25.79 -13.86 9.82
CA SER A 92 26.48 -15.15 9.77
C SER A 92 26.21 -15.82 8.41
N GLY A 93 27.17 -15.70 7.48
CA GLY A 93 27.01 -16.19 6.12
C GLY A 93 25.84 -15.51 5.40
N ARG A 94 24.81 -16.27 5.09
CA ARG A 94 23.60 -15.81 4.42
C ARG A 94 22.43 -15.49 5.37
N GLU A 95 22.71 -15.42 6.67
CA GLU A 95 21.67 -15.16 7.68
C GLU A 95 21.94 -13.85 8.40
N LEU A 96 20.89 -13.09 8.67
CA LEU A 96 20.90 -11.90 9.52
C LEU A 96 19.98 -12.14 10.71
N SER A 97 20.41 -11.72 11.90
CA SER A 97 19.56 -11.65 13.09
C SER A 97 19.58 -10.25 13.65
N PHE A 98 18.44 -9.70 13.97
CA PHE A 98 18.32 -8.37 14.55
C PHE A 98 17.06 -8.24 15.41
N GLN A 99 17.00 -7.17 16.19
CA GLN A 99 15.86 -6.85 17.03
C GLN A 99 15.37 -5.44 16.70
N LEU A 100 14.04 -5.28 16.70
CA LEU A 100 13.39 -3.99 16.76
C LEU A 100 12.90 -3.78 18.19
N GLU A 101 13.34 -2.71 18.84
CA GLU A 101 12.95 -2.34 20.21
C GLU A 101 11.43 -2.10 20.35
N LYS A 102 10.82 -1.70 19.25
CA LYS A 102 9.36 -1.60 19.08
C LYS A 102 8.98 -1.86 17.63
N PRO A 103 7.76 -2.27 17.35
CA PRO A 103 7.26 -2.43 16.00
C PRO A 103 7.54 -1.18 15.15
N SER A 104 8.24 -1.39 14.05
CA SER A 104 8.67 -0.31 13.16
C SER A 104 8.64 -0.77 11.71
N LYS A 105 8.51 0.17 10.80
CA LYS A 105 8.57 -0.08 9.37
C LYS A 105 9.99 0.19 8.89
N VAL A 106 10.69 -0.86 8.45
CA VAL A 106 12.09 -0.77 8.05
C VAL A 106 12.33 -1.40 6.68
N THR A 107 13.35 -0.89 6.01
CA THR A 107 13.83 -1.42 4.73
C THR A 107 15.21 -2.03 4.95
N LEU A 108 15.40 -3.25 4.48
CA LEU A 108 16.70 -3.92 4.41
C LEU A 108 17.24 -3.81 2.98
N GLU A 109 18.41 -3.21 2.86
CA GLU A 109 19.17 -3.06 1.61
C GLU A 109 20.45 -3.91 1.70
N LEU A 110 20.64 -4.83 0.75
CA LEU A 110 21.84 -5.65 0.66
C LEU A 110 22.80 -5.05 -0.38
N ASP A 111 24.07 -4.90 -0.01
CA ASP A 111 25.17 -4.43 -0.88
C ASP A 111 24.88 -3.10 -1.59
N GLY A 112 24.09 -2.23 -0.96
CA GLY A 112 23.71 -0.94 -1.51
C GLY A 112 22.69 -1.02 -2.66
N ASN A 113 22.06 -2.18 -2.86
CA ASN A 113 21.03 -2.33 -3.87
C ASN A 113 19.72 -1.68 -3.40
N LEU A 114 19.42 -0.53 -3.96
CA LEU A 114 18.18 0.23 -3.70
C LEU A 114 17.01 -0.20 -4.58
N LYS A 115 17.26 -1.05 -5.59
CA LYS A 115 16.25 -1.43 -6.58
C LYS A 115 15.41 -2.61 -6.16
N THR A 116 15.96 -3.51 -5.31
CA THR A 116 15.28 -4.71 -4.84
C THR A 116 15.45 -4.88 -3.32
N PRO A 117 14.98 -3.92 -2.52
CA PRO A 117 15.04 -4.00 -1.07
C PRO A 117 14.01 -4.99 -0.51
N LEU A 118 14.21 -5.41 0.74
CA LEU A 118 13.17 -6.07 1.53
C LEU A 118 12.52 -5.04 2.46
N PHE A 119 11.21 -4.85 2.33
CA PHE A 119 10.42 -4.06 3.28
C PHE A 119 9.88 -4.96 4.40
N ILE A 120 10.14 -4.60 5.65
CA ILE A 120 9.58 -5.23 6.85
C ILE A 120 8.65 -4.21 7.49
N LEU A 121 7.35 -4.40 7.32
CA LEU A 121 6.31 -3.40 7.59
C LEU A 121 5.47 -3.82 8.78
N CYS A 122 6.02 -3.68 10.00
CA CYS A 122 5.26 -3.98 11.21
C CYS A 122 4.03 -3.08 11.30
N THR A 123 2.85 -3.69 11.35
CA THR A 123 1.55 -3.03 11.34
C THR A 123 0.76 -3.47 12.57
N LYS A 124 0.12 -2.55 13.27
CA LYS A 124 -0.73 -2.90 14.42
C LYS A 124 -1.98 -3.64 13.97
N ARG A 125 -2.37 -4.64 14.74
CA ARG A 125 -3.62 -5.36 14.49
C ARG A 125 -4.80 -4.41 14.58
N VAL A 126 -5.57 -4.36 13.51
CA VAL A 126 -6.82 -3.64 13.46
C VAL A 126 -7.93 -4.57 13.93
N PRO A 127 -8.64 -4.24 15.02
CA PRO A 127 -9.72 -5.07 15.49
C PRO A 127 -10.88 -5.08 14.48
N LYS A 128 -11.44 -6.27 14.26
CA LYS A 128 -12.60 -6.43 13.38
C LYS A 128 -13.83 -5.79 14.04
N PRO A 129 -14.51 -4.85 13.35
CA PRO A 129 -15.74 -4.26 13.90
C PRO A 129 -16.88 -5.27 13.90
N GLU A 130 -17.91 -5.00 14.71
CA GLU A 130 -19.10 -5.85 14.79
C GLU A 130 -19.85 -5.91 13.46
N LYS A 131 -19.98 -4.77 12.78
CA LYS A 131 -20.60 -4.68 11.46
C LYS A 131 -19.53 -4.57 10.39
N VAL A 132 -19.56 -5.50 9.44
CA VAL A 132 -18.71 -5.52 8.23
C VAL A 132 -19.63 -5.80 7.04
N ASP A 133 -19.63 -4.92 6.04
CA ASP A 133 -20.45 -5.06 4.84
C ASP A 133 -19.68 -5.83 3.75
N HIS A 134 -18.37 -5.64 3.66
CA HIS A 134 -17.49 -6.35 2.73
C HIS A 134 -16.33 -7.00 3.49
N LEU A 135 -16.44 -8.32 3.74
CA LEU A 135 -15.42 -9.09 4.45
C LEU A 135 -14.54 -9.86 3.47
N PHE A 136 -13.23 -9.67 3.59
CA PHE A 136 -12.21 -10.42 2.89
C PHE A 136 -11.42 -11.27 3.89
N GLU A 137 -11.68 -12.58 3.88
CA GLU A 137 -11.19 -13.52 4.88
C GLU A 137 -9.71 -13.88 4.67
N SER A 138 -9.02 -14.17 5.76
CA SER A 138 -7.63 -14.59 5.81
C SER A 138 -7.33 -15.78 4.89
N GLY A 139 -6.15 -15.74 4.25
CA GLY A 139 -5.66 -16.81 3.38
C GLY A 139 -6.37 -16.95 2.04
N LYS A 140 -7.24 -16.02 1.67
CA LYS A 140 -7.97 -16.04 0.40
C LYS A 140 -7.55 -14.90 -0.52
N VAL A 141 -7.63 -15.15 -1.83
CA VAL A 141 -7.44 -14.14 -2.88
C VAL A 141 -8.78 -13.85 -3.56
N TYR A 142 -9.12 -12.58 -3.60
CA TYR A 142 -10.39 -12.10 -4.18
C TYR A 142 -10.10 -11.21 -5.38
N ASN A 143 -10.71 -11.50 -6.51
CA ASN A 143 -10.60 -10.69 -7.72
C ASN A 143 -11.88 -9.87 -7.86
N VAL A 144 -11.88 -8.67 -7.27
CA VAL A 144 -13.08 -7.82 -7.18
C VAL A 144 -13.25 -6.86 -8.35
N GLY A 145 -12.17 -6.65 -9.12
CA GLY A 145 -12.17 -5.61 -10.15
C GLY A 145 -12.34 -4.22 -9.55
N THR A 146 -13.55 -3.67 -9.57
CA THR A 146 -13.88 -2.42 -8.90
C THR A 146 -14.91 -2.67 -7.81
N LEU A 147 -14.54 -2.43 -6.57
CA LEU A 147 -15.44 -2.46 -5.42
C LEU A 147 -16.04 -1.06 -5.23
N GLU A 148 -17.35 -0.92 -5.39
CA GLU A 148 -18.06 0.31 -5.07
C GLU A 148 -18.48 0.29 -3.60
N VAL A 149 -18.03 1.30 -2.82
CA VAL A 149 -18.32 1.41 -1.38
C VAL A 149 -19.28 2.58 -1.18
N LYS A 150 -20.34 2.34 -0.42
CA LYS A 150 -21.40 3.31 -0.14
C LYS A 150 -21.25 3.94 1.24
N ALA A 151 -22.13 4.88 1.55
CA ALA A 151 -22.20 5.50 2.86
C ALA A 151 -22.44 4.46 3.97
N GLU A 152 -21.75 4.65 5.12
CA GLU A 152 -21.80 3.79 6.32
C GLU A 152 -21.34 2.35 6.09
N GLU A 153 -20.79 2.01 4.92
CA GLU A 153 -20.26 0.68 4.68
C GLU A 153 -18.84 0.53 5.22
N THR A 154 -18.58 -0.65 5.75
CA THR A 154 -17.27 -1.08 6.25
C THR A 154 -16.72 -2.21 5.38
N VAL A 155 -15.54 -1.95 4.81
CA VAL A 155 -14.71 -2.93 4.14
C VAL A 155 -13.65 -3.41 5.13
N PHE A 156 -13.54 -4.73 5.35
CA PHE A 156 -12.56 -5.29 6.25
C PHE A 156 -11.71 -6.36 5.58
N LEU A 157 -10.40 -6.13 5.54
CA LEU A 157 -9.42 -7.05 4.99
C LEU A 157 -8.70 -7.76 6.15
N GLU A 158 -9.02 -9.03 6.39
CA GLU A 158 -8.32 -9.80 7.43
C GLU A 158 -6.84 -9.97 7.09
N GLU A 159 -5.99 -10.14 8.12
CA GLU A 159 -4.57 -10.45 7.95
C GLU A 159 -4.38 -11.65 7.00
N GLY A 160 -3.50 -11.51 5.99
CA GLY A 160 -3.27 -12.55 5.00
C GLY A 160 -4.33 -12.68 3.89
N SER A 161 -5.36 -11.82 3.88
CA SER A 161 -6.24 -11.69 2.71
C SER A 161 -5.59 -10.87 1.61
N VAL A 162 -5.90 -11.18 0.36
CA VAL A 162 -5.46 -10.42 -0.82
C VAL A 162 -6.69 -10.04 -1.65
N VAL A 163 -6.86 -8.74 -1.87
CA VAL A 163 -7.94 -8.19 -2.69
C VAL A 163 -7.35 -7.58 -3.95
N CYS A 164 -7.56 -8.21 -5.09
CA CYS A 164 -7.07 -7.77 -6.39
C CYS A 164 -8.12 -6.89 -7.07
N GLY A 165 -7.82 -5.59 -7.20
CA GLY A 165 -8.74 -4.63 -7.77
C GLY A 165 -8.53 -3.21 -7.27
N CYS A 166 -9.57 -2.41 -7.37
CA CYS A 166 -9.61 -1.05 -6.85
C CYS A 166 -10.92 -0.78 -6.11
N VAL A 167 -10.94 0.29 -5.33
CA VAL A 167 -12.09 0.75 -4.55
C VAL A 167 -12.51 2.12 -5.05
N ASN A 168 -13.80 2.29 -5.33
CA ASN A 168 -14.40 3.58 -5.61
C ASN A 168 -15.45 3.91 -4.55
N ALA A 169 -15.49 5.17 -4.15
CA ALA A 169 -16.51 5.70 -3.26
C ALA A 169 -16.92 7.11 -3.72
N PHE A 170 -18.21 7.33 -3.89
CA PHE A 170 -18.77 8.62 -4.26
C PHE A 170 -19.89 8.96 -3.31
N PHE A 171 -19.80 10.16 -2.68
CA PHE A 171 -20.78 10.61 -1.68
C PHE A 171 -20.97 9.60 -0.54
N ALA A 172 -19.90 8.91 -0.17
CA ALA A 172 -19.91 7.85 0.86
C ALA A 172 -19.54 8.44 2.23
N HIS A 173 -20.54 9.01 2.91
CA HIS A 173 -20.38 9.46 4.29
C HIS A 173 -20.12 8.26 5.22
N GLY A 174 -19.24 8.43 6.19
CA GLY A 174 -19.01 7.43 7.25
C GLY A 174 -18.36 6.12 6.81
N MET A 175 -17.87 6.02 5.57
CA MET A 175 -17.27 4.77 5.08
C MET A 175 -15.97 4.41 5.82
N ARG A 176 -15.69 3.11 5.91
CA ARG A 176 -14.49 2.56 6.56
C ARG A 176 -13.80 1.54 5.65
N ILE A 177 -12.46 1.61 5.52
CA ILE A 177 -11.63 0.56 4.92
C ILE A 177 -10.56 0.18 5.94
N LEU A 178 -10.72 -0.99 6.54
CA LEU A 178 -9.98 -1.40 7.73
C LEU A 178 -9.35 -2.78 7.56
N GLY A 179 -8.37 -3.10 8.40
CA GLY A 179 -7.80 -4.44 8.52
C GLY A 179 -6.30 -4.50 8.22
N ASN A 180 -5.77 -5.71 8.11
CA ASN A 180 -4.34 -5.94 7.89
C ASN A 180 -4.06 -6.77 6.62
N GLY A 181 -5.02 -6.79 5.70
CA GLY A 181 -4.87 -7.46 4.40
C GLY A 181 -4.19 -6.58 3.34
N ILE A 182 -4.06 -7.14 2.15
CA ILE A 182 -3.41 -6.52 1.01
C ILE A 182 -4.45 -6.14 -0.04
N LEU A 183 -4.48 -4.88 -0.45
CA LEU A 183 -5.12 -4.42 -1.67
C LEU A 183 -4.07 -4.38 -2.77
N ASN A 184 -4.24 -5.18 -3.81
CA ASN A 184 -3.31 -5.31 -4.93
C ASN A 184 -3.93 -4.79 -6.23
N GLY A 185 -3.27 -3.81 -6.84
CA GLY A 185 -3.75 -3.15 -8.06
C GLY A 185 -3.28 -3.78 -9.36
N CYS A 186 -2.56 -4.90 -9.33
CA CYS A 186 -1.92 -5.51 -10.51
C CYS A 186 -2.91 -5.82 -11.64
N VAL A 187 -4.16 -6.13 -11.34
CA VAL A 187 -5.22 -6.41 -12.33
C VAL A 187 -5.58 -5.20 -13.20
N TRP A 188 -5.21 -4.01 -12.76
CA TRP A 188 -5.39 -2.75 -13.49
C TRP A 188 -4.08 -2.14 -13.97
N HIS A 189 -2.97 -2.87 -13.83
CA HIS A 189 -1.68 -2.38 -14.22
C HIS A 189 -1.60 -2.29 -15.76
N PRO A 190 -1.51 -1.10 -16.35
CA PRO A 190 -1.30 -0.99 -17.78
C PRO A 190 0.12 -1.48 -18.08
N LYS A 191 0.25 -2.57 -18.79
CA LYS A 191 1.53 -2.94 -19.42
C LYS A 191 1.89 -2.01 -20.58
N GLU A 192 1.04 -1.04 -20.91
CA GLU A 192 1.12 -0.25 -22.14
C GLU A 192 0.92 1.25 -21.93
N GLU A 193 1.67 1.94 -22.63
CA GLU A 193 1.99 3.26 -23.12
C GLU A 193 1.06 4.46 -22.86
N ASN A 194 -0.15 4.31 -22.35
CA ASN A 194 -1.10 5.43 -22.26
C ASN A 194 -1.53 5.87 -20.87
N GLY A 195 -0.81 5.49 -19.81
CA GLY A 195 -1.01 6.07 -18.47
C GLY A 195 -2.44 5.94 -17.89
N GLY A 196 -3.25 5.02 -18.41
CA GLY A 196 -4.65 4.84 -18.02
C GLY A 196 -4.87 4.00 -16.77
N GLY A 197 -3.88 3.91 -15.88
CA GLY A 197 -4.02 3.22 -14.61
C GLY A 197 -5.11 3.85 -13.75
N ARG A 198 -5.83 3.01 -12.99
CA ARG A 198 -6.84 3.48 -12.04
C ARG A 198 -6.20 3.71 -10.68
N PRO A 199 -6.62 4.74 -9.93
CA PRO A 199 -6.31 4.81 -8.51
C PRO A 199 -6.78 3.56 -7.79
N MET A 200 -6.00 3.09 -6.82
CA MET A 200 -6.37 1.90 -6.06
C MET A 200 -7.55 2.17 -5.13
N ILE A 201 -7.56 3.32 -4.48
CA ILE A 201 -8.70 3.82 -3.71
C ILE A 201 -9.00 5.23 -4.17
N ARG A 202 -10.17 5.43 -4.76
CA ARG A 202 -10.65 6.74 -5.17
C ARG A 202 -11.91 7.08 -4.39
N MET A 203 -11.86 8.19 -3.67
CA MET A 203 -12.99 8.72 -2.90
C MET A 203 -13.29 10.14 -3.39
N VAL A 204 -14.54 10.44 -3.68
CA VAL A 204 -14.93 11.77 -4.14
C VAL A 204 -16.19 12.21 -3.41
N PHE A 205 -16.15 13.42 -2.84
CA PHE A 205 -17.25 13.98 -2.03
C PHE A 205 -17.64 13.10 -0.84
N CYS A 206 -16.66 12.43 -0.23
CA CYS A 206 -16.86 11.61 0.95
C CYS A 206 -16.45 12.37 2.21
N ASP A 207 -17.11 12.10 3.33
CA ASP A 207 -16.81 12.70 4.61
C ASP A 207 -16.84 11.65 5.75
N ASP A 208 -16.17 11.99 6.86
CA ASP A 208 -16.01 11.09 8.01
C ASP A 208 -15.45 9.72 7.63
N VAL A 209 -14.38 9.73 6.81
CA VAL A 209 -13.76 8.52 6.25
C VAL A 209 -12.63 8.03 7.14
N LYS A 210 -12.52 6.70 7.31
CA LYS A 210 -11.36 6.10 7.96
C LYS A 210 -10.75 4.98 7.12
N ILE A 211 -9.42 5.04 6.92
CA ILE A 211 -8.61 4.00 6.26
C ILE A 211 -7.50 3.60 7.22
N GLN A 212 -7.45 2.31 7.62
CA GLN A 212 -6.51 1.88 8.64
C GLN A 212 -5.96 0.47 8.39
N GLY A 213 -4.64 0.34 8.51
CA GLY A 213 -3.90 -0.92 8.64
C GLY A 213 -3.60 -1.65 7.34
N ILE A 214 -4.27 -1.33 6.25
CA ILE A 214 -4.14 -2.02 4.97
C ILE A 214 -2.81 -1.75 4.27
N THR A 215 -2.39 -2.71 3.45
CA THR A 215 -1.22 -2.56 2.58
C THR A 215 -1.67 -2.47 1.13
N MET A 216 -1.22 -1.45 0.40
CA MET A 216 -1.50 -1.22 -1.01
C MET A 216 -0.24 -1.40 -1.85
N VAL A 217 -0.31 -2.28 -2.86
CA VAL A 217 0.82 -2.58 -3.75
C VAL A 217 0.36 -2.74 -5.20
N ASP A 218 1.29 -2.58 -6.11
CA ASP A 218 1.10 -2.85 -7.55
C ASP A 218 -0.03 -2.05 -8.20
N GLY A 219 -0.29 -0.84 -7.72
CA GLY A 219 -1.20 0.08 -8.38
C GLY A 219 -0.69 0.48 -9.76
N GLY A 220 -1.59 0.59 -10.73
CA GLY A 220 -1.27 1.05 -12.09
C GLY A 220 -1.17 2.57 -12.23
N SER A 221 -1.49 3.33 -11.18
CA SER A 221 -1.48 4.79 -11.11
C SER A 221 -1.39 5.21 -9.64
N TRP A 222 -1.90 6.38 -9.28
CA TRP A 222 -2.03 6.87 -7.91
C TRP A 222 -2.70 5.85 -6.99
N HIS A 223 -2.25 5.74 -5.74
CA HIS A 223 -2.78 4.70 -4.86
C HIS A 223 -4.01 5.17 -4.10
N LEU A 224 -3.90 6.19 -3.28
CA LEU A 224 -4.99 6.69 -2.45
C LEU A 224 -5.34 8.13 -2.83
N VAL A 225 -6.56 8.35 -3.30
CA VAL A 225 -6.99 9.63 -3.87
C VAL A 225 -8.30 10.10 -3.22
N PRO A 226 -8.23 10.79 -2.07
CA PRO A 226 -9.36 11.59 -1.59
C PRO A 226 -9.48 12.85 -2.45
N GLY A 227 -10.67 13.09 -2.99
CA GLY A 227 -11.01 14.25 -3.80
C GLY A 227 -12.24 14.97 -3.27
N ALA A 228 -12.13 16.26 -2.96
CA ALA A 228 -13.20 17.04 -2.35
C ALA A 228 -13.84 16.35 -1.13
N CYS A 229 -13.02 15.68 -0.35
CA CYS A 229 -13.42 14.97 0.86
C CYS A 229 -13.18 15.83 2.11
N TRP A 230 -13.87 15.49 3.19
CA TRP A 230 -13.74 16.18 4.46
C TRP A 230 -13.63 15.17 5.61
N ASN A 231 -12.84 15.52 6.67
CA ASN A 231 -12.59 14.68 7.83
C ASN A 231 -12.17 13.24 7.44
N VAL A 232 -10.97 13.14 6.85
CA VAL A 232 -10.40 11.87 6.40
C VAL A 232 -9.27 11.45 7.31
N GLU A 233 -9.40 10.29 7.95
CA GLU A 233 -8.35 9.68 8.75
C GLU A 233 -7.65 8.55 7.97
N ILE A 234 -6.32 8.64 7.85
CA ILE A 234 -5.46 7.62 7.25
C ILE A 234 -4.43 7.20 8.29
N GLU A 235 -4.50 5.95 8.74
CA GLU A 235 -3.66 5.49 9.83
C GLU A 235 -3.03 4.13 9.54
N ASP A 236 -1.72 4.03 9.79
CA ASP A 236 -0.94 2.78 9.72
C ASP A 236 -1.06 2.05 8.38
N VAL A 237 -1.23 2.78 7.29
CA VAL A 237 -1.25 2.19 5.94
C VAL A 237 0.16 2.02 5.39
N ASN A 238 0.33 1.03 4.52
CA ASN A 238 1.56 0.83 3.75
C ASN A 238 1.25 0.98 2.28
N ILE A 239 2.00 1.83 1.58
CA ILE A 239 1.86 2.05 0.14
C ILE A 239 3.20 1.84 -0.54
N MET A 240 3.24 0.95 -1.53
CA MET A 240 4.44 0.68 -2.30
C MET A 240 4.12 0.68 -3.78
N SER A 241 4.76 1.59 -4.50
CA SER A 241 4.58 1.80 -5.94
C SER A 241 5.84 1.51 -6.72
N ARG A 242 5.67 1.06 -7.98
CA ARG A 242 6.75 0.81 -8.93
C ARG A 242 6.51 1.42 -10.33
N VAL A 243 5.38 2.09 -10.54
CA VAL A 243 5.05 2.73 -11.83
C VAL A 243 5.36 4.22 -11.80
N CYS A 244 5.71 4.81 -12.95
CA CYS A 244 6.16 6.20 -13.02
C CYS A 244 5.10 7.24 -12.59
N THR A 245 3.82 6.89 -12.66
CA THR A 245 2.69 7.72 -12.19
C THR A 245 2.12 7.19 -10.88
N GLY A 246 2.94 6.51 -10.10
CA GLY A 246 2.54 5.78 -8.91
C GLY A 246 2.68 6.61 -7.66
N ASP A 247 1.96 7.74 -7.55
CA ASP A 247 1.90 8.54 -6.33
C ASP A 247 1.29 7.73 -5.19
N GLY A 248 1.72 8.03 -3.97
CA GLY A 248 1.20 7.37 -2.78
C GLY A 248 -0.19 7.88 -2.42
N ILE A 249 -0.26 9.11 -1.93
CA ILE A 249 -1.52 9.74 -1.50
C ILE A 249 -1.66 11.11 -2.19
N ASP A 250 -2.72 11.27 -2.97
CA ASP A 250 -3.07 12.52 -3.64
C ASP A 250 -4.28 13.17 -2.99
N ILE A 251 -4.04 14.16 -2.14
CA ILE A 251 -5.08 14.92 -1.44
C ILE A 251 -5.53 16.05 -2.36
N VAL A 252 -6.74 15.92 -2.96
CA VAL A 252 -7.20 16.82 -4.01
C VAL A 252 -8.43 17.61 -3.54
N GLY A 253 -8.26 18.90 -3.21
CA GLY A 253 -9.37 19.77 -2.81
C GLY A 253 -10.09 19.31 -1.53
N CYS A 254 -9.38 18.68 -0.60
CA CYS A 254 -9.93 18.17 0.65
C CYS A 254 -9.74 19.13 1.81
N GLU A 255 -10.47 18.88 2.90
CA GLU A 255 -10.41 19.61 4.16
C GLU A 255 -10.31 18.59 5.31
N ASP A 256 -9.52 18.90 6.36
CA ASP A 256 -9.33 18.07 7.56
C ASP A 256 -8.87 16.63 7.25
N VAL A 257 -7.75 16.49 6.54
CA VAL A 257 -7.12 15.19 6.28
C VAL A 257 -6.01 14.95 7.29
N THR A 258 -6.12 13.88 8.05
CA THR A 258 -5.10 13.45 9.01
C THR A 258 -4.45 12.15 8.55
N MET A 259 -3.12 12.14 8.48
CA MET A 259 -2.34 10.94 8.16
C MET A 259 -1.30 10.69 9.27
N ARG A 260 -1.21 9.45 9.76
CA ARG A 260 -0.24 9.06 10.79
C ARG A 260 0.24 7.62 10.65
N ASN A 261 1.45 7.35 11.19
CA ASN A 261 2.06 6.01 11.27
C ASN A 261 2.17 5.24 9.96
N SER A 262 2.09 5.93 8.82
CA SER A 262 2.04 5.31 7.52
C SER A 262 3.42 5.18 6.88
N PHE A 263 3.59 4.18 6.01
CA PHE A 263 4.79 3.98 5.20
C PHE A 263 4.43 4.16 3.74
N ILE A 264 5.14 5.06 3.06
CA ILE A 264 4.91 5.32 1.63
C ILE A 264 6.25 5.26 0.90
N ARG A 265 6.33 4.37 -0.07
CA ARG A 265 7.43 4.24 -1.01
C ARG A 265 6.86 4.38 -2.42
N ALA A 266 6.74 5.57 -2.89
CA ALA A 266 6.22 5.89 -4.21
C ALA A 266 7.33 5.99 -5.25
N SER A 267 7.00 5.73 -6.51
CA SER A 267 7.90 5.96 -7.65
C SER A 267 7.81 7.39 -8.17
N ASP A 268 6.77 8.12 -7.77
CA ASP A 268 6.58 9.55 -7.97
C ASP A 268 6.36 10.21 -6.59
N ASP A 269 5.39 11.09 -6.41
CA ASP A 269 5.16 11.77 -5.13
C ASP A 269 4.66 10.82 -4.03
N CYS A 270 5.29 10.86 -2.84
CA CYS A 270 4.79 10.08 -1.71
C CYS A 270 3.47 10.63 -1.18
N VAL A 271 3.39 11.95 -1.01
CA VAL A 271 2.16 12.66 -0.62
C VAL A 271 2.10 13.96 -1.42
N CYS A 272 1.02 14.12 -2.14
CA CYS A 272 0.78 15.31 -2.95
C CYS A 272 -0.50 16.03 -2.49
N ILE A 273 -0.42 17.34 -2.28
CA ILE A 273 -1.56 18.19 -1.94
C ILE A 273 -1.86 19.06 -3.15
N LYS A 274 -3.03 18.84 -3.74
CA LYS A 274 -3.47 19.51 -4.97
C LYS A 274 -4.65 20.42 -4.69
N ALA A 275 -4.48 21.72 -4.86
CA ALA A 275 -5.55 22.71 -4.79
C ALA A 275 -6.36 22.68 -6.09
N ALA A 276 -7.09 21.62 -6.32
CA ALA A 276 -7.99 21.48 -7.47
C ALA A 276 -9.44 21.42 -7.01
N SER A 277 -10.35 21.99 -7.79
CA SER A 277 -11.79 21.85 -7.58
C SER A 277 -12.30 20.70 -8.43
N TYR A 278 -13.08 19.83 -7.84
CA TYR A 278 -13.92 18.91 -8.61
C TYR A 278 -15.09 19.68 -9.22
N PRO A 279 -15.54 19.32 -10.42
CA PRO A 279 -16.58 20.04 -11.13
C PRO A 279 -17.99 19.79 -10.57
N ASP A 280 -18.16 19.81 -9.27
CA ASP A 280 -19.47 19.82 -8.63
C ASP A 280 -19.76 21.23 -8.12
N PRO A 281 -20.75 21.94 -8.69
CA PRO A 281 -21.10 23.27 -8.26
C PRO A 281 -21.57 23.38 -6.80
N ALA A 282 -22.04 22.28 -6.21
CA ALA A 282 -22.51 22.22 -4.82
C ALA A 282 -21.38 21.95 -3.81
N ALA A 283 -20.25 21.41 -4.26
CA ALA A 283 -19.16 20.95 -3.41
C ALA A 283 -17.84 21.70 -3.62
N ASN A 284 -17.89 22.99 -3.93
CA ASN A 284 -16.70 23.82 -4.14
C ASN A 284 -15.97 24.08 -2.81
N ARG A 285 -15.49 23.02 -2.19
CA ARG A 285 -14.59 23.09 -1.02
C ARG A 285 -13.18 23.30 -1.54
N ARG A 286 -12.55 24.38 -1.14
CA ARG A 286 -11.13 24.64 -1.44
C ARG A 286 -10.29 23.94 -0.41
N SER A 287 -9.25 23.22 -0.84
CA SER A 287 -8.19 22.79 0.07
C SER A 287 -7.44 24.05 0.53
N GLU A 288 -7.57 24.37 1.80
CA GLU A 288 -6.67 25.34 2.43
C GLU A 288 -5.41 24.60 2.84
N GLU A 289 -4.26 24.96 2.24
CA GLU A 289 -2.95 24.51 2.69
C GLU A 289 -2.69 25.10 4.07
N ARG A 290 -3.11 24.42 5.13
CA ARG A 290 -2.54 24.65 6.46
C ARG A 290 -1.26 23.83 6.56
N ARG A 291 -0.15 24.43 6.22
CA ARG A 291 1.17 23.91 6.56
C ARG A 291 1.34 23.91 8.08
N VAL A 292 0.99 22.80 8.72
CA VAL A 292 1.40 22.50 10.07
C VAL A 292 2.35 21.31 10.00
N GLY A 293 3.66 21.61 9.94
CA GLY A 293 4.69 20.58 10.02
C GLY A 293 5.79 20.72 8.96
N LYS A 294 7.01 20.61 9.39
CA LYS A 294 8.27 20.81 8.68
C LYS A 294 8.28 20.22 7.27
N GLU A 295 8.72 21.05 6.33
CA GLU A 295 9.04 20.71 4.95
C GLU A 295 9.84 19.41 4.84
N CYS A 296 9.26 18.40 4.19
CA CYS A 296 10.04 17.32 3.59
C CYS A 296 10.71 17.89 2.34
N ARG A 297 11.89 18.46 2.49
CA ARG A 297 12.78 18.72 1.36
C ARG A 297 13.45 17.39 0.99
N SER A 298 12.96 16.72 -0.02
CA SER A 298 13.74 15.73 -0.74
C SER A 298 14.77 16.47 -1.59
N ARG A 299 15.98 16.61 -1.07
CA ARG A 299 17.13 16.93 -1.92
C ARG A 299 17.64 15.63 -2.52
N TRP A 300 17.41 15.45 -3.79
CA TRP A 300 18.20 14.58 -4.64
C TRP A 300 19.39 15.39 -5.14
N SER A 301 20.55 15.08 -4.65
CA SER A 301 21.84 15.39 -5.24
C SER A 301 22.73 14.16 -5.13
#